data_ea2b24bb53ab4defe3ffde4296b6fe4e
#
_entry.id   ea2b24bb53ab4defe3ffde4296b6fe4e
#
_cell.length_a   1.000
_cell.length_b   1.000
_cell.length_c   1.000
_cell.angle_alpha   90.00
_cell.angle_beta   90.00
_cell.angle_gamma   90.00
#
_symmetry.space_group_name_H-M   'P 1'
#
loop_
_entity.id
_entity.type
_entity.pdbx_description
1 polymer ?
#
loop_
_entity_poly.entity_id
_entity_poly.type
_entity_poly.pdbx_seq_one_letter_code
_entity_poly.pdbx_strand_id
1 'polypeptide(L)'
;MALMNIAKGTGMRGAELNQFMAQCAHECDGFNTMEEYASGAAYEGRRDLGNTQPGDGKRYKGRGYIQITGRANYRNIGRAIGVDLENNPLKALEPAVAAKVALNYWNTRVKTRIATYCDTTGVTRLINGGTNGLSDRERKFSQYGGRTIQLVSLSLSVRKFWTR
;
A
#
# COMPACT_ATOMS: atom_id res chain seq x y z
N MET A 1 3.51 -12.82 -6.38
CA MET A 1 3.30 -11.36 -6.43
C MET A 1 4.43 -10.68 -5.68
N ALA A 2 5.17 -9.77 -6.33
CA ALA A 2 6.39 -9.16 -5.79
C ALA A 2 6.16 -8.42 -4.44
N LEU A 3 5.11 -7.58 -4.34
CA LEU A 3 4.80 -6.85 -3.11
C LEU A 3 4.64 -7.76 -1.89
N MET A 4 3.92 -8.87 -2.03
CA MET A 4 3.71 -9.84 -0.94
C MET A 4 5.03 -10.45 -0.46
N ASN A 5 5.91 -10.80 -1.39
CA ASN A 5 7.22 -11.38 -1.05
C ASN A 5 8.10 -10.36 -0.33
N ILE A 6 8.10 -9.10 -0.79
CA ILE A 6 8.82 -8.00 -0.14
C ILE A 6 8.26 -7.76 1.27
N ALA A 7 6.93 -7.68 1.44
CA ALA A 7 6.31 -7.51 2.75
C ALA A 7 6.64 -8.67 3.70
N LYS A 8 6.57 -9.91 3.23
CA LYS A 8 7.00 -11.09 4.00
C LYS A 8 8.48 -11.02 4.40
N GLY A 9 9.34 -10.50 3.52
CA GLY A 9 10.77 -10.30 3.80
C GLY A 9 11.03 -9.37 4.98
N THR A 10 10.14 -8.41 5.27
CA THR A 10 10.24 -7.51 6.44
C THR A 10 9.72 -8.13 7.75
N GLY A 11 9.28 -9.38 7.72
CA GLY A 11 8.71 -10.06 8.89
C GLY A 11 7.19 -9.94 9.02
N MET A 12 6.51 -9.22 8.12
CA MET A 12 5.06 -9.05 8.14
C MET A 12 4.35 -10.40 7.90
N ARG A 13 3.39 -10.77 8.77
CA ARG A 13 2.70 -12.08 8.76
C ARG A 13 1.23 -11.93 9.19
N GLY A 14 0.43 -12.99 8.98
CA GLY A 14 -0.93 -13.12 9.50
C GLY A 14 -1.84 -11.96 9.13
N ALA A 15 -2.62 -11.47 10.09
CA ALA A 15 -3.58 -10.39 9.87
C ALA A 15 -2.92 -9.08 9.39
N GLU A 16 -1.71 -8.76 9.82
CA GLU A 16 -0.96 -7.59 9.34
C GLU A 16 -0.71 -7.67 7.84
N LEU A 17 -0.18 -8.80 7.36
CA LEU A 17 0.09 -9.01 5.94
C LEU A 17 -1.20 -8.99 5.12
N ASN A 18 -2.25 -9.65 5.60
CA ASN A 18 -3.54 -9.70 4.91
C ASN A 18 -4.15 -8.30 4.77
N GLN A 19 -4.08 -7.50 5.83
CA GLN A 19 -4.61 -6.14 5.84
C GLN A 19 -3.78 -5.22 4.94
N PHE A 20 -2.46 -5.29 5.01
CA PHE A 20 -1.55 -4.53 4.13
C PHE A 20 -1.84 -4.83 2.66
N MET A 21 -1.95 -6.12 2.30
CA MET A 21 -2.23 -6.52 0.92
C MET A 21 -3.63 -6.10 0.47
N ALA A 22 -4.65 -6.20 1.35
CA ALA A 22 -6.00 -5.78 1.03
C ALA A 22 -6.10 -4.28 0.73
N GLN A 23 -5.43 -3.46 1.54
CA GLN A 23 -5.39 -2.01 1.37
C GLN A 23 -4.66 -1.63 0.08
N CYS A 24 -3.47 -2.17 -0.15
CA CYS A 24 -2.73 -1.91 -1.39
C CYS A 24 -3.52 -2.37 -2.63
N ALA A 25 -4.17 -3.53 -2.58
CA ALA A 25 -4.98 -4.04 -3.69
C ALA A 25 -6.20 -3.15 -3.97
N HIS A 26 -6.78 -2.52 -2.94
CA HIS A 26 -7.85 -1.55 -3.16
C HIS A 26 -7.34 -0.27 -3.82
N GLU A 27 -6.26 0.32 -3.28
CA GLU A 27 -5.70 1.59 -3.76
C GLU A 27 -5.23 1.55 -5.22
N CYS A 28 -4.79 0.39 -5.71
CA CYS A 28 -4.28 0.23 -7.09
C CYS A 28 -5.15 -0.69 -7.95
N ASP A 29 -6.47 -0.64 -7.76
CA ASP A 29 -7.46 -1.37 -8.57
C ASP A 29 -7.11 -2.86 -8.76
N GLY A 30 -6.92 -3.57 -7.67
CA GLY A 30 -6.54 -4.98 -7.71
C GLY A 30 -5.15 -5.25 -8.29
N PHE A 31 -4.25 -4.28 -8.26
CA PHE A 31 -2.93 -4.29 -8.90
C PHE A 31 -2.95 -4.15 -10.43
N ASN A 32 -4.05 -3.64 -10.99
CA ASN A 32 -4.18 -3.36 -12.43
C ASN A 32 -3.48 -2.06 -12.83
N THR A 33 -3.40 -1.08 -11.91
CA THR A 33 -2.71 0.19 -12.16
C THR A 33 -1.89 0.61 -10.95
N MET A 34 -0.76 1.23 -11.22
CA MET A 34 0.08 1.89 -10.21
C MET A 34 0.09 3.41 -10.39
N GLU A 35 -0.66 3.95 -11.33
CA GLU A 35 -0.85 5.37 -11.55
C GLU A 35 -2.33 5.69 -11.62
N GLU A 36 -2.79 6.74 -10.94
CA GLU A 36 -4.20 7.14 -11.01
C GLU A 36 -4.62 7.50 -12.43
N TYR A 37 -5.85 7.14 -12.79
CA TYR A 37 -6.41 7.40 -14.14
C TYR A 37 -6.60 8.89 -14.39
N ALA A 38 -6.90 9.67 -13.35
CA ALA A 38 -7.08 11.11 -13.46
C ALA A 38 -5.76 11.81 -13.83
N SER A 39 -5.87 12.96 -14.49
CA SER A 39 -4.70 13.74 -14.93
C SER A 39 -3.88 14.34 -13.79
N GLY A 40 -4.45 14.43 -12.58
CA GLY A 40 -3.86 15.13 -11.45
C GLY A 40 -4.12 16.64 -11.46
N ALA A 41 -4.84 17.17 -12.46
CA ALA A 41 -5.11 18.61 -12.54
C ALA A 41 -5.86 19.16 -11.32
N ALA A 42 -6.71 18.34 -10.68
CA ALA A 42 -7.41 18.70 -9.44
C ALA A 42 -6.49 18.98 -8.25
N TYR A 43 -5.24 18.55 -8.30
CA TYR A 43 -4.23 18.81 -7.26
C TYR A 43 -3.39 20.05 -7.52
N GLU A 44 -3.65 20.78 -8.62
CA GLU A 44 -2.90 22.00 -8.95
C GLU A 44 -3.14 23.06 -7.88
N GLY A 45 -2.04 23.69 -7.39
CA GLY A 45 -2.09 24.72 -6.35
C GLY A 45 -2.51 24.26 -4.96
N ARG A 46 -2.70 22.93 -4.73
CA ARG A 46 -3.06 22.37 -3.43
C ARG A 46 -1.88 22.49 -2.45
N ARG A 47 -1.90 23.57 -1.65
CA ARG A 47 -0.84 23.87 -0.67
C ARG A 47 -0.72 22.83 0.45
N ASP A 48 -1.83 22.21 0.84
CA ASP A 48 -1.88 21.11 1.81
C ASP A 48 -1.13 19.85 1.32
N LEU A 49 -0.99 19.69 0.00
CA LEU A 49 -0.18 18.66 -0.65
C LEU A 49 1.26 19.14 -0.97
N GLY A 50 1.59 20.39 -0.67
CA GLY A 50 2.85 21.03 -1.03
C GLY A 50 2.99 21.35 -2.52
N ASN A 51 1.89 21.34 -3.27
CA ASN A 51 1.85 21.70 -4.69
C ASN A 51 1.80 23.22 -4.84
N THR A 52 2.97 23.86 -4.89
CA THR A 52 3.12 25.32 -4.91
C THR A 52 3.69 25.85 -6.21
N GLN A 53 4.10 24.97 -7.11
CA GLN A 53 4.67 25.32 -8.41
C GLN A 53 3.68 24.97 -9.53
N PRO A 54 3.64 25.74 -10.63
CA PRO A 54 2.86 25.39 -11.79
C PRO A 54 3.22 23.99 -12.32
N GLY A 55 2.20 23.17 -12.58
CA GLY A 55 2.35 21.80 -13.06
C GLY A 55 2.50 20.72 -11.98
N ASP A 56 2.58 21.12 -10.70
CA ASP A 56 2.72 20.16 -9.59
C ASP A 56 1.58 19.16 -9.50
N GLY A 57 0.36 19.56 -9.81
CA GLY A 57 -0.80 18.70 -9.79
C GLY A 57 -0.61 17.46 -10.65
N LYS A 58 -0.23 17.65 -11.90
CA LYS A 58 0.05 16.57 -12.85
C LYS A 58 1.33 15.80 -12.50
N ARG A 59 2.39 16.54 -12.09
CA ARG A 59 3.70 15.97 -11.78
C ARG A 59 3.64 15.01 -10.62
N TYR A 60 2.91 15.33 -9.55
CA TYR A 60 2.82 14.57 -8.31
C TYR A 60 1.44 13.96 -8.08
N LYS A 61 0.80 13.50 -9.16
CA LYS A 61 -0.45 12.75 -9.07
C LYS A 61 -0.22 11.40 -8.38
N GLY A 62 -1.30 10.69 -8.04
CA GLY A 62 -1.27 9.42 -7.32
C GLY A 62 -0.47 8.35 -8.04
N ARG A 63 0.54 7.75 -7.36
CA ARG A 63 1.35 6.64 -7.88
C ARG A 63 1.73 5.63 -6.82
N GLY A 64 2.01 4.41 -7.28
CA GLY A 64 2.43 3.28 -6.46
C GLY A 64 1.28 2.54 -5.80
N TYR A 65 1.61 1.52 -5.02
CA TYR A 65 0.63 0.65 -4.35
C TYR A 65 -0.24 1.34 -3.31
N ILE A 66 0.12 2.54 -2.85
CA ILE A 66 -0.63 3.31 -1.85
C ILE A 66 -1.00 4.70 -2.37
N GLN A 67 -0.81 4.95 -3.66
CA GLN A 67 -1.22 6.16 -4.37
C GLN A 67 -0.74 7.45 -3.67
N ILE A 68 0.58 7.58 -3.41
CA ILE A 68 1.12 8.82 -2.85
C ILE A 68 0.86 9.99 -3.80
N THR A 69 0.40 11.11 -3.25
CA THR A 69 -0.01 12.29 -4.02
C THR A 69 0.59 13.55 -3.39
N GLY A 70 1.02 14.49 -4.22
CA GLY A 70 1.51 15.80 -3.83
C GLY A 70 3.02 15.87 -3.59
N ARG A 71 3.62 17.02 -3.98
CA ARG A 71 5.07 17.29 -3.89
C ARG A 71 5.65 16.99 -2.51
N ALA A 72 4.97 17.41 -1.43
CA ALA A 72 5.46 17.21 -0.07
C ALA A 72 5.56 15.72 0.28
N ASN A 73 4.58 14.90 -0.12
CA ASN A 73 4.62 13.46 0.13
C ASN A 73 5.74 12.78 -0.68
N TYR A 74 5.88 13.12 -1.96
CA TYR A 74 6.98 12.60 -2.80
C TYR A 74 8.35 12.93 -2.19
N ARG A 75 8.57 14.19 -1.75
CA ARG A 75 9.81 14.62 -1.08
C ARG A 75 10.06 13.84 0.21
N ASN A 76 9.06 13.83 1.12
CA ASN A 76 9.25 13.30 2.46
C ASN A 76 9.43 11.78 2.46
N ILE A 77 8.60 11.06 1.70
CA ILE A 77 8.71 9.61 1.56
C ILE A 77 9.98 9.25 0.81
N GLY A 78 10.31 10.00 -0.26
CA GLY A 78 11.55 9.81 -1.01
C GLY A 78 12.79 9.87 -0.12
N ARG A 79 12.87 10.87 0.76
CA ARG A 79 13.94 10.99 1.76
C ARG A 79 13.96 9.80 2.73
N ALA A 80 12.80 9.38 3.22
CA ALA A 80 12.70 8.29 4.17
C ALA A 80 13.14 6.94 3.61
N ILE A 81 12.95 6.70 2.31
CA ILE A 81 13.32 5.43 1.65
C ILE A 81 14.65 5.51 0.87
N GLY A 82 15.32 6.68 0.88
CA GLY A 82 16.60 6.89 0.18
C GLY A 82 16.46 6.95 -1.35
N VAL A 83 15.33 7.42 -1.88
CA VAL A 83 15.07 7.55 -3.32
C VAL A 83 14.61 8.98 -3.63
N ASP A 84 15.24 9.64 -4.59
CA ASP A 84 14.82 10.98 -5.03
C ASP A 84 13.53 10.90 -5.85
N LEU A 85 12.39 10.89 -5.15
CA LEU A 85 11.07 10.89 -5.76
C LEU A 85 10.59 12.29 -6.14
N GLU A 86 11.11 13.35 -5.51
CA GLU A 86 10.69 14.72 -5.84
C GLU A 86 11.15 15.11 -7.24
N ASN A 87 12.42 14.85 -7.57
CA ASN A 87 12.92 15.15 -8.90
C ASN A 87 12.56 14.07 -9.93
N ASN A 88 12.36 12.83 -9.49
CA ASN A 88 12.05 11.67 -10.33
C ASN A 88 10.75 10.96 -9.90
N PRO A 89 9.57 11.60 -10.01
CA PRO A 89 8.32 11.05 -9.48
C PRO A 89 7.88 9.75 -10.15
N LEU A 90 8.28 9.49 -11.39
CA LEU A 90 7.97 8.24 -12.09
C LEU A 90 8.64 7.01 -11.46
N LYS A 91 9.70 7.16 -10.66
CA LYS A 91 10.27 6.05 -9.89
C LYS A 91 9.27 5.42 -8.91
N ALA A 92 8.23 6.16 -8.50
CA ALA A 92 7.15 5.60 -7.68
C ALA A 92 6.33 4.51 -8.40
N LEU A 93 6.47 4.35 -9.72
CA LEU A 93 5.87 3.27 -10.52
C LEU A 93 6.74 2.00 -10.57
N GLU A 94 8.02 2.09 -10.21
CA GLU A 94 8.90 0.93 -10.15
C GLU A 94 8.45 0.01 -9.00
N PRO A 95 8.17 -1.29 -9.24
CA PRO A 95 7.58 -2.18 -8.23
C PRO A 95 8.35 -2.24 -6.91
N ALA A 96 9.68 -2.24 -6.97
CA ALA A 96 10.52 -2.26 -5.78
C ALA A 96 10.47 -0.95 -4.99
N VAL A 97 10.41 0.20 -5.69
CA VAL A 97 10.28 1.53 -5.07
C VAL A 97 8.88 1.70 -4.50
N ALA A 98 7.83 1.34 -5.27
CA ALA A 98 6.46 1.37 -4.81
C ALA A 98 6.22 0.52 -3.56
N ALA A 99 6.87 -0.64 -3.47
CA ALA A 99 6.82 -1.48 -2.28
C ALA A 99 7.47 -0.80 -1.07
N LYS A 100 8.65 -0.18 -1.23
CA LYS A 100 9.31 0.61 -0.16
C LYS A 100 8.43 1.77 0.31
N VAL A 101 7.79 2.47 -0.63
CA VAL A 101 6.84 3.56 -0.33
C VAL A 101 5.67 3.04 0.50
N ALA A 102 5.02 1.96 0.07
CA ALA A 102 3.88 1.37 0.77
C ALA A 102 4.26 0.89 2.18
N LEU A 103 5.40 0.23 2.34
CA LEU A 103 5.92 -0.23 3.63
C LEU A 103 6.26 0.94 4.56
N ASN A 104 6.88 2.00 4.04
CA ASN A 104 7.16 3.20 4.82
C ASN A 104 5.85 3.83 5.33
N TYR A 105 4.87 4.00 4.45
CA TYR A 105 3.54 4.52 4.81
C TYR A 105 2.87 3.66 5.88
N TRP A 106 2.86 2.34 5.68
CA TRP A 106 2.31 1.38 6.63
C TRP A 106 2.95 1.49 8.01
N ASN A 107 4.26 1.47 8.07
CA ASN A 107 5.01 1.52 9.32
C ASN A 107 4.81 2.83 10.07
N THR A 108 4.70 3.96 9.36
CA THR A 108 4.60 5.28 9.99
C THR A 108 3.17 5.74 10.26
N ARG A 109 2.19 5.32 9.45
CA ARG A 109 0.82 5.81 9.52
C ARG A 109 -0.17 4.81 10.10
N VAL A 110 0.02 3.52 9.85
CA VAL A 110 -0.91 2.47 10.27
C VAL A 110 -0.39 1.75 11.51
N LYS A 111 0.77 1.14 11.44
CA LYS A 111 1.33 0.28 12.49
C LYS A 111 1.45 0.97 13.85
N THR A 112 1.74 2.25 13.88
CA THR A 112 1.89 3.05 15.10
C THR A 112 0.58 3.48 15.75
N ARG A 113 -0.57 3.28 15.08
CA ARG A 113 -1.87 3.84 15.49
C ARG A 113 -3.00 2.83 15.58
N ILE A 114 -2.84 1.66 14.96
CA ILE A 114 -3.86 0.62 14.98
C ILE A 114 -3.67 -0.32 16.17
N ALA A 115 -4.75 -0.63 16.87
CA ALA A 115 -4.72 -1.56 17.99
C ALA A 115 -4.72 -3.03 17.52
N THR A 116 -5.41 -3.31 16.43
CA THR A 116 -5.47 -4.65 15.82
C THR A 116 -5.61 -4.58 14.30
N TYR A 117 -4.89 -5.43 13.60
CA TYR A 117 -4.96 -5.52 12.14
C TYR A 117 -6.26 -6.20 11.63
N CYS A 118 -7.10 -6.73 12.52
CA CYS A 118 -8.44 -7.20 12.17
C CYS A 118 -9.48 -6.08 12.05
N ASP A 119 -9.14 -4.85 12.48
CA ASP A 119 -9.99 -3.68 12.34
C ASP A 119 -9.80 -3.02 10.96
N THR A 120 -10.46 -3.57 9.94
CA THR A 120 -10.39 -3.02 8.58
C THR A 120 -10.91 -1.59 8.49
N THR A 121 -11.93 -1.25 9.27
CA THR A 121 -12.49 0.11 9.33
C THR A 121 -11.46 1.10 9.85
N GLY A 122 -10.81 0.78 10.97
CA GLY A 122 -9.75 1.61 11.56
C GLY A 122 -8.56 1.80 10.61
N VAL A 123 -8.08 0.71 10.01
CA VAL A 123 -6.99 0.78 9.02
C VAL A 123 -7.40 1.63 7.82
N THR A 124 -8.61 1.48 7.30
CA THR A 124 -9.11 2.27 6.17
C THR A 124 -9.11 3.76 6.50
N ARG A 125 -9.57 4.15 7.69
CA ARG A 125 -9.56 5.56 8.12
C ARG A 125 -8.14 6.13 8.22
N LEU A 126 -7.17 5.34 8.66
CA LEU A 126 -5.77 5.77 8.74
C LEU A 126 -5.14 5.99 7.35
N ILE A 127 -5.61 5.29 6.32
CA ILE A 127 -5.08 5.37 4.96
C ILE A 127 -5.75 6.48 4.16
N ASN A 128 -7.09 6.53 4.12
CA ASN A 128 -7.81 7.47 3.26
C ASN A 128 -8.58 8.58 3.98
N GLY A 129 -8.52 8.63 5.31
CA GLY A 129 -9.20 9.64 6.12
C GLY A 129 -10.70 9.38 6.32
N GLY A 130 -11.27 8.38 5.69
CA GLY A 130 -12.69 8.00 5.74
C GLY A 130 -12.91 6.51 5.59
N THR A 131 -14.07 6.13 5.07
CA THR A 131 -14.46 4.72 4.86
C THR A 131 -14.70 4.38 3.38
N ASN A 132 -14.11 5.14 2.47
CA ASN A 132 -14.27 4.90 1.04
C ASN A 132 -13.75 3.50 0.67
N GLY A 133 -14.59 2.73 -0.03
CA GLY A 133 -14.27 1.38 -0.46
C GLY A 133 -14.17 0.35 0.66
N LEU A 134 -14.75 0.61 1.84
CA LEU A 134 -14.63 -0.28 3.01
C LEU A 134 -15.04 -1.72 2.68
N SER A 135 -16.19 -1.93 2.06
CA SER A 135 -16.67 -3.28 1.71
C SER A 135 -15.73 -4.06 0.78
N ASP A 136 -15.10 -3.38 -0.18
CA ASP A 136 -14.10 -3.99 -1.05
C ASP A 136 -12.82 -4.35 -0.27
N ARG A 137 -12.38 -3.49 0.66
CA ARG A 137 -11.22 -3.75 1.52
C ARG A 137 -11.46 -4.93 2.47
N GLU A 138 -12.65 -5.03 3.05
CA GLU A 138 -13.07 -6.17 3.89
C GLU A 138 -13.11 -7.47 3.10
N ARG A 139 -13.69 -7.45 1.91
CA ARG A 139 -13.69 -8.60 1.00
C ARG A 139 -12.27 -9.05 0.65
N LYS A 140 -11.39 -8.12 0.30
CA LYS A 140 -9.97 -8.40 0.01
C LYS A 140 -9.23 -8.94 1.23
N PHE A 141 -9.46 -8.37 2.42
CA PHE A 141 -8.87 -8.86 3.66
C PHE A 141 -9.23 -10.33 3.92
N SER A 142 -10.51 -10.69 3.77
CA SER A 142 -10.99 -12.06 3.90
C SER A 142 -10.37 -13.00 2.85
N GLN A 143 -10.22 -12.55 1.61
CA GLN A 143 -9.58 -13.32 0.54
C GLN A 143 -8.10 -13.61 0.83
N TYR A 144 -7.34 -12.64 1.33
CA TYR A 144 -5.94 -12.85 1.73
C TYR A 144 -5.83 -13.75 2.95
N GLY A 145 -6.74 -13.64 3.92
CA GLY A 145 -6.84 -14.51 5.10
C GLY A 145 -7.11 -15.97 4.73
N GLY A 146 -8.08 -16.21 3.87
CA GLY A 146 -8.42 -17.54 3.37
C GLY A 146 -7.27 -18.23 2.64
N ARG A 147 -6.51 -17.51 1.81
CA ARG A 147 -5.30 -18.03 1.13
C ARG A 147 -4.23 -18.47 2.11
N THR A 148 -4.05 -17.75 3.22
CA THR A 148 -3.07 -18.10 4.26
C THR A 148 -3.45 -19.42 4.95
N ILE A 149 -4.73 -19.66 5.23
CA ILE A 149 -5.23 -20.91 5.83
C ILE A 149 -5.01 -22.09 4.89
N GLN A 150 -5.29 -21.95 3.59
CA GLN A 150 -5.05 -23.03 2.60
C GLN A 150 -3.59 -23.45 2.50
N LEU A 151 -2.66 -22.48 2.52
CA LEU A 151 -1.22 -22.78 2.47
C LEU A 151 -0.74 -23.53 3.72
N VAL A 152 -1.26 -23.19 4.91
CA VAL A 152 -0.94 -23.88 6.15
C VAL A 152 -1.51 -25.31 6.16
N SER A 153 -2.74 -25.52 5.66
CA SER A 153 -3.35 -26.85 5.59
C SER A 153 -2.60 -27.77 4.62
N LEU A 154 -2.15 -27.26 3.47
CA LEU A 154 -1.32 -28.00 2.52
C LEU A 154 0.04 -28.40 3.10
N SER A 155 0.69 -27.50 3.86
CA SER A 155 1.98 -27.80 4.50
C SER A 155 1.86 -28.86 5.61
N LEU A 156 0.73 -28.87 6.32
CA LEU A 156 0.44 -29.88 7.35
C LEU A 156 0.11 -31.26 6.75
N SER A 157 -0.59 -31.31 5.63
CA SER A 157 -0.87 -32.58 4.94
C SER A 157 0.38 -33.21 4.33
N VAL A 158 1.29 -32.44 3.78
CA VAL A 158 2.58 -32.93 3.26
C VAL A 158 3.45 -33.51 4.38
N ARG A 159 3.45 -32.93 5.60
CA ARG A 159 4.21 -33.50 6.74
C ARG A 159 3.69 -34.82 7.25
N LYS A 160 2.40 -35.13 7.08
CA LYS A 160 1.81 -36.42 7.50
C LYS A 160 2.20 -37.60 6.58
N PHE A 161 2.69 -37.36 5.38
CA PHE A 161 3.11 -38.42 4.43
C PHE A 161 4.55 -38.90 4.61
N TRP A 162 5.39 -38.25 5.42
CA TRP A 162 6.80 -38.58 5.59
C TRP A 162 7.15 -39.23 6.94
N THR A 163 6.15 -39.63 7.73
CA THR A 163 6.35 -40.31 9.02
C THR A 163 5.70 -41.69 9.03
N ARG A 164 6.04 -42.53 8.03
CA ARG A 164 5.84 -43.98 8.11
C ARG A 164 7.05 -44.71 7.52
#